data_bd3bfb46519cd0f855327cc04ba07c14
#
_entry.id   bd3bfb46519cd0f855327cc04ba07c14
#
_cell.length_a   1.000
_cell.length_b   1.000
_cell.length_c   1.000
_cell.angle_alpha   90.00
_cell.angle_beta   90.00
_cell.angle_gamma   90.00
#
_symmetry.space_group_name_H-M   'P 1'
#
loop_
_entity.id
_entity.type
_entity.pdbx_description
1 polymer ?
#
loop_
_entity_poly.entity_id
_entity_poly.type
_entity_poly.pdbx_seq_one_letter_code
_entity_poly.pdbx_strand_id
1 'polypeptide(L)'
;MTNLVDQTQRALGDNAHIGPLGYGCWRLVNMPVADARERIEHVLAHGMNLIDTADVYGLDWGGTAFGSAEELLGEVLKEAPGLRDQMVLASKGGIIPGVPYNSAYLEQACNDSLQRLGVECLDLYQIHRPDMLTHPEETARVLQRLKDSGKVRAFGVSNYTLS
;
A
#
# COMPACT_ATOMS: atom_id res chain seq x y z
N MET A 1 6.50 29.71 -12.19
CA MET A 1 5.80 28.65 -12.93
C MET A 1 4.48 28.43 -12.23
N THR A 2 3.37 28.59 -12.92
CA THR A 2 2.04 28.29 -12.38
C THR A 2 1.93 26.78 -12.21
N ASN A 3 1.71 26.31 -10.98
CA ASN A 3 1.41 24.90 -10.74
C ASN A 3 0.13 24.54 -11.51
N LEU A 4 0.27 23.67 -12.49
CA LEU A 4 -0.86 23.20 -13.32
C LEU A 4 -1.74 22.19 -12.56
N VAL A 5 -1.31 21.72 -11.40
CA VAL A 5 -2.03 20.75 -10.56
C VAL A 5 -2.47 21.47 -9.29
N ASP A 6 -3.73 21.33 -8.95
CA ASP A 6 -4.29 21.75 -7.65
C ASP A 6 -3.53 21.03 -6.53
N GLN A 7 -2.91 21.79 -5.61
CA GLN A 7 -2.15 21.25 -4.48
C GLN A 7 -3.01 21.07 -3.22
N THR A 8 -4.33 21.23 -3.33
CA THR A 8 -5.24 21.11 -2.20
C THR A 8 -5.23 19.68 -1.67
N GLN A 9 -4.85 19.52 -0.42
CA GLN A 9 -4.92 18.24 0.27
C GLN A 9 -6.37 17.83 0.54
N ARG A 10 -6.63 16.54 0.49
CA ARG A 10 -7.94 15.93 0.73
C ARG A 10 -7.86 14.93 1.86
N ALA A 11 -8.91 14.87 2.66
CA ALA A 11 -8.99 13.86 3.71
C ALA A 11 -9.11 12.46 3.10
N LEU A 12 -8.36 11.52 3.66
CA LEU A 12 -8.49 10.08 3.42
C LEU A 12 -8.82 9.41 4.76
N GLY A 13 -10.08 9.04 4.95
CA GLY A 13 -10.56 8.63 6.27
C GLY A 13 -10.44 9.76 7.30
N ASP A 14 -10.31 9.38 8.57
CA ASP A 14 -10.33 10.34 9.68
C ASP A 14 -8.95 10.93 9.99
N ASN A 15 -7.86 10.29 9.56
CA ASN A 15 -6.53 10.55 10.10
C ASN A 15 -5.44 10.86 9.06
N ALA A 16 -5.77 10.87 7.78
CA ALA A 16 -4.78 11.12 6.74
C ALA A 16 -5.23 12.22 5.78
N HIS A 17 -4.26 13.00 5.30
CA HIS A 17 -4.47 13.98 4.24
C HIS A 17 -3.52 13.66 3.09
N ILE A 18 -4.09 13.57 1.90
CA ILE A 18 -3.37 13.22 0.68
C ILE A 18 -3.41 14.36 -0.34
N GLY A 19 -2.37 14.47 -1.13
CA GLY A 19 -2.35 15.33 -2.30
C GLY A 19 -3.32 14.86 -3.37
N PRO A 20 -3.54 15.64 -4.42
CA PRO A 20 -4.50 15.34 -5.48
C PRO A 20 -4.11 14.13 -6.34
N LEU A 21 -2.84 13.74 -6.29
CA LEU A 21 -2.29 12.59 -7.02
C LEU A 21 -1.58 11.65 -6.04
N GLY A 22 -1.75 10.35 -6.23
CA GLY A 22 -0.99 9.31 -5.57
C GLY A 22 0.06 8.71 -6.51
N TYR A 23 1.12 8.15 -5.94
CA TYR A 23 2.14 7.42 -6.66
C TYR A 23 1.94 5.91 -6.49
N GLY A 24 1.68 5.21 -7.61
CA GLY A 24 1.54 3.76 -7.64
C GLY A 24 2.87 3.05 -7.86
N CYS A 25 3.22 2.15 -6.95
CA CYS A 25 4.48 1.41 -6.96
C CYS A 25 4.46 0.15 -7.86
N TRP A 26 3.46 -0.07 -8.68
CA TRP A 26 3.35 -1.28 -9.51
C TRP A 26 4.61 -1.55 -10.36
N ARG A 27 5.26 -0.47 -10.83
CA ARG A 27 6.49 -0.56 -11.63
C ARG A 27 7.75 -0.20 -10.85
N LEU A 28 7.68 -0.13 -9.53
CA LEU A 28 8.83 0.10 -8.66
C LEU A 28 9.52 -1.26 -8.41
N VAL A 29 10.13 -1.81 -9.45
CA VAL A 29 10.80 -3.13 -9.45
C VAL A 29 12.01 -3.10 -10.40
N ASN A 30 12.93 -4.01 -10.20
CA ASN A 30 14.12 -4.20 -11.08
C ASN A 30 14.93 -2.92 -11.33
N MET A 31 15.11 -2.12 -10.30
CA MET A 31 15.98 -0.94 -10.35
C MET A 31 16.84 -0.85 -9.09
N PRO A 32 17.97 -0.12 -9.15
CA PRO A 32 18.77 0.16 -7.96
C PRO A 32 17.96 0.88 -6.88
N VAL A 33 18.25 0.61 -5.61
CA VAL A 33 17.58 1.26 -4.47
C VAL A 33 17.73 2.79 -4.55
N ALA A 34 18.91 3.28 -4.99
CA ALA A 34 19.15 4.71 -5.17
C ALA A 34 18.19 5.36 -6.17
N ASP A 35 17.91 4.70 -7.29
CA ASP A 35 16.97 5.21 -8.31
C ASP A 35 15.52 5.18 -7.80
N ALA A 36 15.16 4.13 -7.07
CA ALA A 36 13.85 4.02 -6.43
C ALA A 36 13.68 5.12 -5.37
N ARG A 37 14.69 5.37 -4.57
CA ARG A 37 14.72 6.43 -3.57
C ARG A 37 14.56 7.81 -4.21
N GLU A 38 15.32 8.12 -5.24
CA GLU A 38 15.22 9.40 -5.97
C GLU A 38 13.79 9.63 -6.49
N ARG A 39 13.13 8.58 -7.01
CA ARG A 39 11.73 8.65 -7.45
C ARG A 39 10.77 8.96 -6.30
N ILE A 40 10.92 8.27 -5.17
CA ILE A 40 10.05 8.51 -4.00
C ILE A 40 10.26 9.93 -3.46
N GLU A 41 11.51 10.37 -3.29
CA GLU A 41 11.82 11.74 -2.88
C GLU A 41 11.22 12.77 -3.85
N HIS A 42 11.33 12.53 -5.16
CA HIS A 42 10.80 13.42 -6.18
C HIS A 42 9.26 13.54 -6.11
N VAL A 43 8.53 12.43 -6.00
CA VAL A 43 7.06 12.47 -5.97
C VAL A 43 6.55 13.11 -4.69
N LEU A 44 7.21 12.85 -3.55
CA LEU A 44 6.89 13.49 -2.27
C LEU A 44 7.10 15.01 -2.33
N ALA A 45 8.22 15.46 -2.92
CA ALA A 45 8.52 16.89 -3.12
C ALA A 45 7.48 17.60 -3.99
N HIS A 46 6.72 16.87 -4.82
CA HIS A 46 5.63 17.39 -5.65
C HIS A 46 4.24 17.19 -5.05
N GLY A 47 4.14 16.84 -3.77
CA GLY A 47 2.88 16.70 -3.05
C GLY A 47 2.12 15.40 -3.32
N MET A 48 2.73 14.41 -3.99
CA MET A 48 2.17 13.07 -4.17
C MET A 48 2.53 12.20 -2.95
N ASN A 49 1.95 12.51 -1.82
CA ASN A 49 2.28 11.84 -0.56
C ASN A 49 1.55 10.51 -0.34
N LEU A 50 0.54 10.16 -1.14
CA LEU A 50 -0.04 8.82 -1.14
C LEU A 50 0.88 7.88 -1.95
N ILE A 51 1.59 7.02 -1.26
CA ILE A 51 2.45 5.98 -1.87
C ILE A 51 1.70 4.66 -1.77
N ASP A 52 1.26 4.16 -2.92
CA ASP A 52 0.35 3.01 -3.05
C ASP A 52 1.08 1.80 -3.63
N THR A 53 1.21 0.74 -2.85
CA THR A 53 1.77 -0.55 -3.26
C THR A 53 0.76 -1.69 -3.09
N ALA A 54 1.19 -2.92 -3.28
CA ALA A 54 0.44 -4.14 -3.02
C ALA A 54 1.36 -5.35 -2.90
N ASP A 55 0.90 -6.38 -2.18
CA ASP A 55 1.60 -7.64 -2.01
C ASP A 55 1.91 -8.38 -3.33
N VAL A 56 1.04 -8.26 -4.33
CA VAL A 56 1.20 -8.90 -5.66
C VAL A 56 2.13 -8.13 -6.60
N TYR A 57 2.48 -6.87 -6.28
CA TYR A 57 3.29 -6.05 -7.18
C TYR A 57 4.72 -6.58 -7.29
N GLY A 58 5.13 -6.83 -8.52
CA GLY A 58 6.39 -7.47 -8.85
C GLY A 58 6.24 -8.86 -9.47
N LEU A 59 5.06 -9.48 -9.41
CA LEU A 59 4.85 -10.79 -10.00
C LEU A 59 4.79 -10.75 -11.55
N ASP A 60 4.15 -9.73 -12.13
CA ASP A 60 3.79 -9.70 -13.57
C ASP A 60 4.56 -8.69 -14.42
N TRP A 61 5.33 -7.76 -13.84
CA TRP A 61 5.91 -6.62 -14.55
C TRP A 61 7.44 -6.53 -14.42
N GLY A 62 8.09 -7.67 -14.55
CA GLY A 62 9.54 -7.73 -14.53
C GLY A 62 10.13 -7.73 -13.13
N GLY A 63 9.34 -7.79 -12.09
CA GLY A 63 9.79 -8.11 -10.73
C GLY A 63 10.18 -9.59 -10.64
N THR A 64 10.92 -9.94 -9.61
CA THR A 64 11.43 -11.30 -9.43
C THR A 64 10.43 -12.22 -8.72
N ALA A 65 9.51 -11.64 -7.95
CA ALA A 65 8.57 -12.38 -7.10
C ALA A 65 7.40 -11.53 -6.62
N PHE A 66 6.49 -12.20 -5.97
CA PHE A 66 5.43 -11.62 -5.15
C PHE A 66 6.03 -10.74 -4.05
N GLY A 67 5.60 -9.48 -3.97
CA GLY A 67 6.10 -8.53 -2.98
C GLY A 67 7.36 -7.75 -3.36
N SER A 68 7.94 -7.96 -4.55
CA SER A 68 9.20 -7.28 -4.94
C SER A 68 9.11 -5.75 -4.88
N ALA A 69 7.95 -5.16 -5.16
CA ALA A 69 7.76 -3.71 -5.04
C ALA A 69 7.77 -3.24 -3.58
N GLU A 70 7.19 -4.02 -2.68
CA GLU A 70 7.23 -3.74 -1.24
C GLU A 70 8.64 -3.92 -0.67
N GLU A 71 9.37 -4.95 -1.11
CA GLU A 71 10.76 -5.17 -0.70
C GLU A 71 11.65 -4.00 -1.12
N LEU A 72 11.56 -3.57 -2.38
CA LEU A 72 12.34 -2.43 -2.86
C LEU A 72 11.98 -1.13 -2.12
N LEU A 73 10.70 -0.88 -1.88
CA LEU A 73 10.27 0.27 -1.08
C LEU A 73 10.76 0.17 0.37
N GLY A 74 10.77 -1.03 0.94
CA GLY A 74 11.33 -1.30 2.27
C GLY A 74 12.82 -0.98 2.36
N GLU A 75 13.61 -1.36 1.37
CA GLU A 75 15.04 -0.98 1.30
C GLU A 75 15.22 0.55 1.18
N VAL A 76 14.36 1.24 0.41
CA VAL A 76 14.36 2.71 0.34
C VAL A 76 14.08 3.33 1.72
N LEU A 77 13.07 2.83 2.44
CA LEU A 77 12.72 3.32 3.78
C LEU A 77 13.79 3.03 4.81
N LYS A 78 14.49 1.91 4.67
CA LYS A 78 15.64 1.56 5.53
C LYS A 78 16.83 2.50 5.32
N GLU A 79 17.13 2.89 4.08
CA GLU A 79 18.19 3.86 3.77
C GLU A 79 17.82 5.29 4.15
N ALA A 80 16.54 5.64 4.07
CA ALA A 80 16.03 6.99 4.30
C ALA A 80 14.75 6.96 5.18
N PRO A 81 14.86 6.62 6.48
CA PRO A 81 13.70 6.40 7.35
C PRO A 81 12.81 7.64 7.52
N GLY A 82 13.36 8.84 7.39
CA GLY A 82 12.57 10.09 7.43
C GLY A 82 11.57 10.26 6.29
N LEU A 83 11.63 9.45 5.23
CA LEU A 83 10.63 9.45 4.17
C LEU A 83 9.29 8.87 4.64
N ARG A 84 9.32 7.92 5.61
CA ARG A 84 8.09 7.31 6.15
C ARG A 84 7.15 8.35 6.75
N ASP A 85 7.68 9.37 7.40
CA ASP A 85 6.88 10.43 8.05
C ASP A 85 6.27 11.43 7.04
N GLN A 86 6.75 11.42 5.80
CA GLN A 86 6.30 12.32 4.74
C GLN A 86 5.22 11.71 3.84
N MET A 87 4.89 10.42 4.04
CA MET A 87 3.96 9.69 3.17
C MET A 87 2.76 9.13 3.92
N VAL A 88 1.69 8.97 3.19
CA VAL A 88 0.57 8.09 3.52
C VAL A 88 0.85 6.77 2.80
N LEU A 89 1.31 5.77 3.54
CA LEU A 89 1.72 4.48 2.99
C LEU A 89 0.52 3.54 2.92
N ALA A 90 0.16 3.18 1.69
CA ALA A 90 -0.93 2.25 1.41
C ALA A 90 -0.41 0.95 0.82
N SER A 91 -0.96 -0.18 1.27
CA SER A 91 -0.78 -1.47 0.61
C SER A 91 -2.10 -2.22 0.46
N LYS A 92 -2.06 -3.30 -0.29
CA LYS A 92 -3.23 -4.13 -0.61
C LYS A 92 -2.86 -5.59 -0.51
N GLY A 93 -3.80 -6.40 -0.03
CA GLY A 93 -3.69 -7.84 -0.03
C GLY A 93 -4.94 -8.50 -0.63
N GLY A 94 -4.80 -9.78 -0.87
CA GLY A 94 -5.93 -10.56 -1.31
C GLY A 94 -5.95 -11.00 -2.77
N ILE A 95 -4.81 -11.00 -3.43
CA ILE A 95 -4.66 -11.68 -4.71
C ILE A 95 -3.68 -12.81 -4.54
N ILE A 96 -4.18 -14.05 -4.37
CA ILE A 96 -3.37 -15.25 -4.56
C ILE A 96 -4.01 -16.09 -5.63
N PRO A 97 -3.32 -16.38 -6.75
CA PRO A 97 -3.82 -17.32 -7.73
C PRO A 97 -4.05 -18.70 -7.12
N GLY A 98 -5.29 -19.22 -7.26
CA GLY A 98 -5.64 -20.59 -6.89
C GLY A 98 -5.86 -20.87 -5.41
N VAL A 99 -5.84 -19.88 -4.54
CA VAL A 99 -6.12 -20.06 -3.11
C VAL A 99 -7.46 -19.40 -2.76
N PRO A 100 -8.40 -20.14 -2.14
CA PRO A 100 -9.59 -19.52 -1.59
C PRO A 100 -9.21 -18.47 -0.54
N TYR A 101 -9.79 -17.32 -0.64
CA TYR A 101 -9.63 -16.24 0.32
C TYR A 101 -10.16 -16.70 1.68
N ASN A 102 -9.41 -16.52 2.71
CA ASN A 102 -9.90 -16.68 4.07
C ASN A 102 -9.35 -15.60 5.00
N SER A 103 -10.01 -15.42 6.11
CA SER A 103 -9.66 -14.39 7.07
C SER A 103 -8.24 -14.52 7.64
N ALA A 104 -7.75 -15.74 7.82
CA ALA A 104 -6.39 -15.98 8.30
C ALA A 104 -5.34 -15.53 7.27
N TYR A 105 -5.65 -15.70 5.99
CA TYR A 105 -4.77 -15.26 4.91
C TYR A 105 -4.60 -13.73 4.87
N LEU A 106 -5.69 -12.96 5.01
CA LEU A 106 -5.61 -11.50 5.02
C LEU A 106 -4.72 -10.96 6.14
N GLU A 107 -4.82 -11.56 7.32
CA GLU A 107 -4.00 -11.17 8.46
C GLU A 107 -2.52 -11.49 8.21
N GLN A 108 -2.24 -12.67 7.65
CA GLN A 108 -0.88 -13.05 7.28
C GLN A 108 -0.33 -12.17 6.16
N ALA A 109 -1.12 -11.90 5.11
CA ALA A 109 -0.72 -11.03 4.00
C ALA A 109 -0.35 -9.61 4.49
N CYS A 110 -1.14 -9.06 5.43
CA CYS A 110 -0.82 -7.77 6.04
C CYS A 110 0.50 -7.81 6.84
N ASN A 111 0.71 -8.86 7.64
CA ASN A 111 1.96 -9.04 8.39
C ASN A 111 3.17 -9.15 7.45
N ASP A 112 3.04 -9.92 6.37
CA ASP A 112 4.11 -10.08 5.38
C ASP A 112 4.41 -8.77 4.65
N SER A 113 3.39 -7.96 4.33
CA SER A 113 3.57 -6.61 3.77
C SER A 113 4.30 -5.69 4.74
N LEU A 114 3.92 -5.67 6.02
CA LEU A 114 4.62 -4.90 7.06
C LEU A 114 6.09 -5.32 7.17
N GLN A 115 6.36 -6.61 7.10
CA GLN A 115 7.73 -7.15 7.15
C GLN A 115 8.55 -6.73 5.92
N ARG A 116 8.01 -6.87 4.70
CA ARG A 116 8.71 -6.47 3.47
C ARG A 116 8.99 -4.96 3.43
N LEU A 117 8.03 -4.16 3.86
CA LEU A 117 8.16 -2.70 3.94
C LEU A 117 9.04 -2.22 5.10
N GLY A 118 9.33 -3.08 6.09
CA GLY A 118 10.11 -2.72 7.27
C GLY A 118 9.41 -1.69 8.17
N VAL A 119 8.08 -1.71 8.23
CA VAL A 119 7.26 -0.79 9.02
C VAL A 119 6.35 -1.52 9.99
N GLU A 120 5.99 -0.88 11.10
CA GLU A 120 5.08 -1.46 12.09
C GLU A 120 3.60 -1.19 11.77
N CYS A 121 3.30 -0.17 10.95
CA CYS A 121 1.94 0.25 10.66
C CYS A 121 1.80 0.79 9.24
N LEU A 122 0.74 0.36 8.54
CA LEU A 122 0.27 0.97 7.30
C LEU A 122 -0.75 2.06 7.59
N ASP A 123 -0.73 3.15 6.82
CA ASP A 123 -1.76 4.19 6.94
C ASP A 123 -3.09 3.72 6.33
N LEU A 124 -3.02 2.95 5.24
CA LEU A 124 -4.18 2.35 4.59
C LEU A 124 -3.86 0.91 4.14
N TYR A 125 -4.73 -0.03 4.49
CA TYR A 125 -4.69 -1.40 3.95
C TYR A 125 -5.98 -1.71 3.21
N GLN A 126 -5.87 -2.20 1.98
CA GLN A 126 -7.02 -2.40 1.11
C GLN A 126 -7.18 -3.87 0.71
N ILE A 127 -8.42 -4.31 0.57
CA ILE A 127 -8.73 -5.54 -0.15
C ILE A 127 -8.55 -5.26 -1.64
N HIS A 128 -7.62 -5.97 -2.29
CA HIS A 128 -7.22 -5.69 -3.67
C HIS A 128 -8.32 -6.04 -4.69
N ARG A 129 -9.06 -7.12 -4.43
CA ARG A 129 -10.21 -7.56 -5.25
C ARG A 129 -11.29 -8.18 -4.37
N PRO A 130 -12.56 -8.11 -4.80
CA PRO A 130 -13.63 -8.82 -4.10
C PRO A 130 -13.36 -10.32 -4.04
N ASP A 131 -13.61 -10.93 -2.89
CA ASP A 131 -13.69 -12.37 -2.75
C ASP A 131 -15.16 -12.79 -2.75
N MET A 132 -15.53 -13.60 -3.73
CA MET A 132 -16.90 -14.09 -3.91
C MET A 132 -17.25 -15.27 -3.00
N LEU A 133 -16.26 -15.82 -2.27
CA LEU A 133 -16.41 -17.02 -1.45
C LEU A 133 -16.43 -16.72 0.05
N THR A 134 -16.00 -15.53 0.45
CA THR A 134 -15.96 -15.10 1.85
C THR A 134 -17.05 -14.07 2.12
N HIS A 135 -17.81 -14.26 3.20
CA HIS A 135 -18.84 -13.30 3.57
C HIS A 135 -18.20 -11.93 3.94
N PRO A 136 -18.72 -10.81 3.42
CA PRO A 136 -18.13 -9.48 3.65
C PRO A 136 -17.89 -9.13 5.14
N GLU A 137 -18.77 -9.59 6.04
CA GLU A 137 -18.60 -9.39 7.47
C GLU A 137 -17.37 -10.10 8.04
N GLU A 138 -16.98 -11.25 7.51
CA GLU A 138 -15.76 -11.96 7.95
C GLU A 138 -14.54 -11.14 7.58
N THR A 139 -14.49 -10.66 6.35
CA THR A 139 -13.45 -9.77 5.87
C THR A 139 -13.37 -8.49 6.72
N ALA A 140 -14.53 -7.86 6.99
CA ALA A 140 -14.59 -6.66 7.82
C ALA A 140 -14.08 -6.89 9.25
N ARG A 141 -14.39 -8.06 9.85
CA ARG A 141 -13.89 -8.41 11.19
C ARG A 141 -12.36 -8.56 11.22
N VAL A 142 -11.77 -9.11 10.16
CA VAL A 142 -10.30 -9.20 10.05
C VAL A 142 -9.66 -7.83 9.95
N LEU A 143 -10.18 -6.99 9.06
CA LEU A 143 -9.68 -5.62 8.91
C LEU A 143 -9.81 -4.82 10.21
N GLN A 144 -10.91 -4.99 10.93
CA GLN A 144 -11.10 -4.36 12.23
C GLN A 144 -10.05 -4.84 13.25
N ARG A 145 -9.76 -6.16 13.31
CA ARG A 145 -8.70 -6.67 14.21
C ARG A 145 -7.32 -6.11 13.85
N LEU A 146 -7.00 -5.98 12.56
CA LEU A 146 -5.75 -5.35 12.13
C LEU A 146 -5.65 -3.90 12.58
N LYS A 147 -6.76 -3.16 12.52
CA LYS A 147 -6.85 -1.79 13.03
C LYS A 147 -6.72 -1.72 14.55
N ASP A 148 -7.44 -2.57 15.27
CA ASP A 148 -7.43 -2.61 16.74
C ASP A 148 -6.04 -3.00 17.29
N SER A 149 -5.29 -3.81 16.54
CA SER A 149 -3.90 -4.17 16.88
C SER A 149 -2.87 -3.11 16.49
N GLY A 150 -3.27 -2.01 15.87
CA GLY A 150 -2.38 -0.93 15.45
C GLY A 150 -1.57 -1.20 14.18
N LYS A 151 -1.79 -2.32 13.51
CA LYS A 151 -1.09 -2.68 12.26
C LYS A 151 -1.52 -1.85 11.06
N VAL A 152 -2.75 -1.36 11.07
CA VAL A 152 -3.29 -0.46 10.05
C VAL A 152 -4.07 0.69 10.70
N ARG A 153 -3.96 1.89 10.17
CA ARG A 153 -4.72 3.05 10.66
C ARG A 153 -6.12 3.12 10.07
N ALA A 154 -6.20 2.79 8.77
CA ALA A 154 -7.46 2.74 8.03
C ALA A 154 -7.46 1.52 7.11
N PHE A 155 -8.65 1.10 6.72
CA PHE A 155 -8.82 0.05 5.73
C PHE A 155 -9.88 0.44 4.69
N GLY A 156 -9.80 -0.19 3.54
CA GLY A 156 -10.66 0.06 2.41
C GLY A 156 -10.73 -1.11 1.44
N VAL A 157 -11.33 -0.86 0.30
CA VAL A 157 -11.48 -1.84 -0.77
C VAL A 157 -11.06 -1.24 -2.10
N SER A 158 -10.59 -2.09 -3.00
CA SER A 158 -10.23 -1.77 -4.37
C SER A 158 -10.99 -2.68 -5.31
N ASN A 159 -11.38 -2.17 -6.49
CA ASN A 159 -12.12 -2.94 -7.50
C ASN A 159 -13.50 -3.47 -7.05
N TYR A 160 -14.12 -2.85 -6.07
CA TYR A 160 -15.49 -3.12 -5.66
C TYR A 160 -16.47 -2.23 -6.42
N THR A 161 -17.69 -2.75 -6.65
CA THR A 161 -18.83 -1.98 -7.17
C THR A 161 -19.73 -1.54 -6.02
N LEU A 162 -20.58 -0.56 -6.27
CA LEU A 162 -21.59 -0.09 -5.31
C LEU A 162 -22.87 -0.96 -5.29
N SER A 163 -22.91 -2.04 -6.05
CA SER A 163 -24.07 -2.95 -6.14
C SER A 163 -23.90 -4.15 -5.25
#